data_a394d61a5b26657f674f2c727fb8056f
#
_entry.id   a394d61a5b26657f674f2c727fb8056f
#
_cell.length_a   1.000
_cell.length_b   1.000
_cell.length_c   1.000
_cell.angle_alpha   90.00
_cell.angle_beta   90.00
_cell.angle_gamma   90.00
#
_symmetry.space_group_name_H-M   'P 1'
#
loop_
_entity.id
_entity.type
_entity.pdbx_description
1 polymer ?
#
loop_
_entity_poly.entity_id
_entity_poly.type
_entity_poly.pdbx_seq_one_letter_code
_entity_poly.pdbx_strand_id
1 'polypeptide(L)'
;LTLLDNNPEIIQINKNCGQKFKKRFISQSEPKLKRNFKVETVLIMGAGSIGQRHIRNLQQLGIGRIIALRSKKGHYKDLPKELNVIEVDNLQDAIKNNPDIAIIANPTSLHLDSVKQIAGHVKGIFIEKPLSISSDECDEIVEILNQHKVVSFVGHNLMFHPIVKNIMKFYDENDIGEIINIQCQVGQWLPDWHPYEDYKNAYYARRDLGGGVALTLIHEIHLALELAGKPLSVVGEISEYEKLNLDVDICSDLMIKHQAGAVSQIHLDYLQQPAHRSGLVTFEKGWASYDFSKNELVGQKSDEKIKVIWSDEKHDTNQPYIDQLKEFIGFVEEGRVRHKYSALASIESLKVVDAFFESSLSDKKIHLTDDSRFTF
;
A
#
# COMPACT_ATOMS: atom_id res chain seq x y z
N LEU A 1 7.82 -44.39 -33.56
CA LEU A 1 6.79 -45.43 -33.65
C LEU A 1 6.55 -46.09 -32.29
N THR A 2 5.30 -46.01 -31.81
CA THR A 2 4.70 -46.79 -30.68
C THR A 2 5.15 -46.36 -29.27
N LEU A 3 4.33 -46.02 -28.32
CA LEU A 3 2.90 -46.12 -27.99
C LEU A 3 2.61 -45.05 -26.93
N LEU A 4 1.55 -44.30 -27.11
CA LEU A 4 0.93 -43.43 -26.10
C LEU A 4 -0.04 -44.34 -25.30
N ASP A 5 0.20 -44.53 -24.03
CA ASP A 5 -0.77 -45.08 -23.09
C ASP A 5 -1.73 -43.97 -22.62
N ASN A 6 -3.00 -44.13 -22.97
CA ASN A 6 -4.12 -43.35 -22.52
C ASN A 6 -4.42 -43.62 -21.04
N ASN A 7 -4.32 -42.61 -20.22
CA ASN A 7 -4.93 -42.63 -18.89
C ASN A 7 -5.90 -41.45 -18.76
N PRO A 8 -7.22 -41.64 -18.72
CA PRO A 8 -8.22 -40.59 -18.61
C PRO A 8 -8.61 -40.35 -17.14
N GLU A 9 -7.69 -39.91 -16.33
CA GLU A 9 -7.96 -39.37 -14.99
C GLU A 9 -7.34 -38.00 -14.82
N ILE A 10 -7.85 -37.01 -15.53
CA ILE A 10 -7.53 -35.63 -15.23
C ILE A 10 -8.78 -34.76 -15.44
N ILE A 11 -9.14 -34.06 -14.35
CA ILE A 11 -9.94 -32.86 -14.28
C ILE A 11 -11.46 -33.07 -14.21
N GLN A 12 -11.94 -33.46 -13.03
CA GLN A 12 -13.15 -32.83 -12.51
C GLN A 12 -12.77 -31.49 -11.87
N ILE A 13 -12.75 -30.43 -12.66
CA ILE A 13 -12.72 -29.06 -12.12
C ILE A 13 -14.07 -28.83 -11.45
N ASN A 14 -14.01 -28.60 -10.17
CA ASN A 14 -15.14 -28.30 -9.30
C ASN A 14 -15.85 -27.03 -9.79
N LYS A 15 -16.97 -27.15 -10.50
CA LYS A 15 -17.81 -26.05 -11.00
C LYS A 15 -18.52 -25.21 -9.92
N ASN A 16 -18.16 -25.36 -8.65
CA ASN A 16 -18.82 -24.68 -7.54
C ASN A 16 -18.03 -23.47 -6.98
N CYS A 17 -16.96 -23.00 -7.63
CA CYS A 17 -16.18 -21.86 -7.12
C CYS A 17 -16.69 -20.47 -7.60
N GLY A 18 -17.58 -20.41 -8.58
CA GLY A 18 -18.00 -19.16 -9.25
C GLY A 18 -19.04 -18.28 -8.53
N GLN A 19 -19.58 -18.68 -7.37
CA GLN A 19 -20.67 -17.92 -6.74
C GLN A 19 -20.32 -17.15 -5.44
N LYS A 20 -19.09 -17.19 -4.94
CA LYS A 20 -18.74 -16.60 -3.63
C LYS A 20 -18.00 -15.26 -3.66
N PHE A 21 -17.52 -14.77 -4.78
CA PHE A 21 -16.74 -13.52 -4.83
C PHE A 21 -17.58 -12.24 -4.95
N LYS A 22 -18.81 -12.29 -5.46
CA LYS A 22 -19.72 -11.11 -5.59
C LYS A 22 -20.21 -10.48 -4.28
N LYS A 23 -19.82 -10.99 -3.10
CA LYS A 23 -20.30 -10.48 -1.78
C LYS A 23 -19.23 -9.94 -0.85
N ARG A 24 -18.00 -9.71 -1.33
CA ARG A 24 -16.87 -9.35 -0.42
C ARG A 24 -16.82 -7.89 0.05
N PHE A 25 -17.65 -7.02 -0.48
CA PHE A 25 -17.67 -5.59 -0.12
C PHE A 25 -18.94 -5.10 0.61
N ILE A 26 -19.83 -6.00 1.01
CA ILE A 26 -20.95 -5.59 1.86
C ILE A 26 -20.51 -5.73 3.31
N SER A 27 -20.28 -4.59 3.95
CA SER A 27 -20.00 -4.45 5.37
C SER A 27 -20.97 -5.28 6.21
N GLN A 28 -20.48 -6.29 6.91
CA GLN A 28 -21.17 -6.69 8.14
C GLN A 28 -20.97 -5.53 9.12
N SER A 29 -22.04 -4.76 9.32
CA SER A 29 -22.08 -3.70 10.32
C SER A 29 -22.00 -4.35 11.70
N GLU A 30 -20.81 -4.36 12.29
CA GLU A 30 -20.71 -4.53 13.75
C GLU A 30 -21.55 -3.44 14.43
N PRO A 31 -22.19 -3.73 15.57
CA PRO A 31 -23.02 -2.74 16.24
C PRO A 31 -22.17 -1.50 16.56
N LYS A 32 -22.57 -0.36 16.01
CA LYS A 32 -21.93 0.94 16.26
C LYS A 32 -22.05 1.26 17.75
N LEU A 33 -21.01 0.96 18.51
CA LEU A 33 -20.84 1.54 19.83
C LEU A 33 -20.65 3.04 19.63
N LYS A 34 -21.69 3.83 19.92
CA LYS A 34 -21.60 5.30 19.96
C LYS A 34 -20.63 5.68 21.07
N ARG A 35 -19.35 5.77 20.74
CA ARG A 35 -18.37 6.47 21.58
C ARG A 35 -18.32 7.90 21.07
N ASN A 36 -18.68 8.86 21.90
CA ASN A 36 -18.49 10.30 21.66
C ASN A 36 -17.00 10.67 21.84
N PHE A 37 -16.11 9.95 21.17
CA PHE A 37 -14.69 10.25 21.16
C PHE A 37 -14.37 11.01 19.87
N LYS A 38 -13.67 12.12 20.00
CA LYS A 38 -13.17 12.94 18.89
C LYS A 38 -11.64 13.00 18.96
N VAL A 39 -10.99 12.85 17.83
CA VAL A 39 -9.54 13.05 17.72
C VAL A 39 -9.23 14.54 17.76
N GLU A 40 -8.44 14.97 18.74
CA GLU A 40 -8.05 16.37 18.92
C GLU A 40 -6.53 16.59 18.87
N THR A 41 -5.75 15.60 19.34
CA THR A 41 -4.29 15.69 19.46
C THR A 41 -3.61 14.57 18.69
N VAL A 42 -2.72 14.94 17.77
CA VAL A 42 -2.01 14.00 16.89
C VAL A 42 -0.51 14.06 17.09
N LEU A 43 0.13 12.91 17.28
CA LEU A 43 1.58 12.77 17.27
C LEU A 43 2.06 12.37 15.88
N ILE A 44 3.00 13.11 15.31
CA ILE A 44 3.72 12.76 14.08
C ILE A 44 5.12 12.26 14.47
N MET A 45 5.39 10.99 14.17
CA MET A 45 6.70 10.36 14.39
C MET A 45 7.48 10.39 13.06
N GLY A 46 8.37 11.37 12.94
CA GLY A 46 9.08 11.68 11.70
C GLY A 46 8.40 12.80 10.90
N ALA A 47 9.06 13.96 10.82
CA ALA A 47 8.56 15.14 10.09
C ALA A 47 9.42 15.46 8.86
N GLY A 48 9.72 14.41 8.07
CA GLY A 48 10.25 14.52 6.70
C GLY A 48 9.18 15.03 5.73
N SER A 49 9.39 14.88 4.42
CA SER A 49 8.45 15.34 3.37
C SER A 49 7.03 14.85 3.63
N ILE A 50 6.85 13.53 3.84
CA ILE A 50 5.50 12.94 4.04
C ILE A 50 4.91 13.33 5.41
N GLY A 51 5.71 13.39 6.47
CA GLY A 51 5.24 13.84 7.78
C GLY A 51 4.74 15.29 7.75
N GLN A 52 5.43 16.19 7.06
CA GLN A 52 4.98 17.58 6.85
C GLN A 52 3.70 17.66 6.00
N ARG A 53 3.54 16.77 5.01
CA ARG A 53 2.28 16.65 4.27
C ARG A 53 1.13 16.27 5.18
N HIS A 54 1.33 15.26 6.04
CA HIS A 54 0.31 14.86 7.03
C HIS A 54 -0.04 16.00 7.99
N ILE A 55 0.93 16.78 8.46
CA ILE A 55 0.67 17.95 9.31
C ILE A 55 -0.28 18.92 8.60
N ARG A 56 0.02 19.31 7.35
CA ARG A 56 -0.83 20.23 6.58
C ARG A 56 -2.23 19.66 6.34
N ASN A 57 -2.31 18.38 6.02
CA ASN A 57 -3.59 17.72 5.76
C ASN A 57 -4.45 17.61 7.04
N LEU A 58 -3.84 17.32 8.20
CA LEU A 58 -4.53 17.31 9.49
C LEU A 58 -5.06 18.70 9.85
N GLN A 59 -4.27 19.76 9.61
CA GLN A 59 -4.72 21.15 9.81
C GLN A 59 -5.89 21.49 8.90
N GLN A 60 -5.86 21.07 7.64
CA GLN A 60 -6.98 21.22 6.71
C GLN A 60 -8.24 20.47 7.19
N LEU A 61 -8.08 19.34 7.88
CA LEU A 61 -9.16 18.59 8.52
C LEU A 61 -9.64 19.19 9.86
N GLY A 62 -9.04 20.31 10.30
CA GLY A 62 -9.42 21.00 11.52
C GLY A 62 -8.72 20.50 12.80
N ILE A 63 -7.70 19.64 12.68
CA ILE A 63 -6.88 19.21 13.81
C ILE A 63 -5.84 20.28 14.11
N GLY A 64 -6.01 21.00 15.21
CA GLY A 64 -5.14 22.11 15.59
C GLY A 64 -3.97 21.77 16.52
N ARG A 65 -4.04 20.65 17.24
CA ARG A 65 -3.00 20.24 18.19
C ARG A 65 -2.16 19.09 17.62
N ILE A 66 -0.97 19.44 17.09
CA ILE A 66 -0.08 18.47 16.46
C ILE A 66 1.28 18.52 17.16
N ILE A 67 1.77 17.34 17.57
CA ILE A 67 3.10 17.15 18.17
C ILE A 67 3.98 16.52 17.08
N ALA A 68 5.17 17.06 16.85
CA ALA A 68 6.15 16.52 15.92
C ALA A 68 7.37 15.98 16.68
N LEU A 69 7.50 14.65 16.74
CA LEU A 69 8.68 13.99 17.29
C LEU A 69 9.74 13.83 16.20
N ARG A 70 10.93 14.43 16.42
CA ARG A 70 11.98 14.51 15.40
C ARG A 70 13.37 14.23 15.96
N SER A 71 14.12 13.39 15.27
CA SER A 71 15.55 13.17 15.55
C SER A 71 16.46 14.25 15.00
N LYS A 72 15.98 15.10 14.08
CA LYS A 72 16.77 16.09 13.28
C LYS A 72 17.94 15.49 12.49
N LYS A 73 17.95 14.17 12.27
CA LYS A 73 19.00 13.47 11.51
C LYS A 73 18.78 13.55 10.00
N GLY A 74 17.54 13.75 9.52
CA GLY A 74 17.18 13.86 8.12
C GLY A 74 17.60 15.18 7.45
N HIS A 75 17.16 15.35 6.20
CA HIS A 75 17.43 16.55 5.40
C HIS A 75 16.89 17.83 6.06
N TYR A 76 15.65 17.80 6.55
CA TYR A 76 15.02 18.95 7.19
C TYR A 76 15.54 19.15 8.63
N LYS A 77 16.40 20.17 8.82
CA LYS A 77 16.93 20.52 10.16
C LYS A 77 15.89 21.25 11.00
N ASP A 78 15.14 22.15 10.37
CA ASP A 78 14.07 22.94 10.98
C ASP A 78 12.74 22.70 10.25
N LEU A 79 11.64 22.78 10.97
CA LEU A 79 10.30 22.79 10.37
C LEU A 79 9.90 24.22 9.97
N PRO A 80 9.17 24.36 8.85
CA PRO A 80 8.54 25.64 8.51
C PRO A 80 7.67 26.15 9.66
N LYS A 81 7.85 27.41 10.06
CA LYS A 81 7.12 28.01 11.20
C LYS A 81 5.60 28.01 10.99
N GLU A 82 5.16 28.11 9.75
CA GLU A 82 3.75 28.06 9.38
C GLU A 82 3.06 26.74 9.71
N LEU A 83 3.81 25.66 9.95
CA LEU A 83 3.23 24.37 10.38
C LEU A 83 2.67 24.44 11.81
N ASN A 84 3.10 25.40 12.64
CA ASN A 84 2.56 25.65 13.97
C ASN A 84 2.35 24.37 14.79
N VAL A 85 3.41 23.57 14.98
CA VAL A 85 3.41 22.30 15.71
C VAL A 85 4.20 22.43 17.02
N ILE A 86 3.90 21.53 17.97
CA ILE A 86 4.71 21.33 19.19
C ILE A 86 5.87 20.40 18.81
N GLU A 87 7.07 20.95 18.62
CA GLU A 87 8.25 20.14 18.30
C GLU A 87 8.86 19.56 19.56
N VAL A 88 9.12 18.24 19.56
CA VAL A 88 9.81 17.51 20.64
C VAL A 88 10.89 16.59 20.04
N ASP A 89 11.93 16.29 20.81
CA ASP A 89 13.06 15.47 20.38
C ASP A 89 13.12 14.10 21.10
N ASN A 90 12.25 13.87 22.06
CA ASN A 90 12.13 12.61 22.76
C ASN A 90 10.67 12.16 22.95
N LEU A 91 10.49 10.85 23.07
CA LEU A 91 9.18 10.23 23.15
C LEU A 91 8.43 10.58 24.44
N GLN A 92 9.13 10.73 25.58
CA GLN A 92 8.49 11.01 26.85
C GLN A 92 7.77 12.36 26.83
N ASP A 93 8.38 13.37 26.21
CA ASP A 93 7.74 14.67 26.05
C ASP A 93 6.60 14.62 25.03
N ALA A 94 6.70 13.76 24.00
CA ALA A 94 5.56 13.52 23.10
C ALA A 94 4.35 12.92 23.85
N ILE A 95 4.57 11.88 24.67
CA ILE A 95 3.52 11.18 25.45
C ILE A 95 2.88 12.11 26.50
N LYS A 96 3.65 12.97 27.16
CA LYS A 96 3.11 13.96 28.13
C LYS A 96 2.07 14.90 27.51
N ASN A 97 2.09 15.07 26.20
CA ASN A 97 1.08 15.85 25.49
C ASN A 97 -0.24 15.10 25.26
N ASN A 98 -0.36 13.83 25.72
CA ASN A 98 -1.55 12.98 25.63
C ASN A 98 -2.10 12.89 24.19
N PRO A 99 -1.34 12.37 23.22
CA PRO A 99 -1.84 12.22 21.85
C PRO A 99 -2.97 11.20 21.79
N ASP A 100 -4.02 11.51 21.02
CA ASP A 100 -5.13 10.58 20.76
C ASP A 100 -4.74 9.52 19.76
N ILE A 101 -3.98 9.92 18.73
CA ILE A 101 -3.48 9.07 17.65
C ILE A 101 -2.04 9.40 17.32
N ALA A 102 -1.35 8.46 16.68
CA ALA A 102 -0.03 8.66 16.13
C ALA A 102 -0.01 8.41 14.61
N ILE A 103 0.82 9.16 13.89
CA ILE A 103 1.17 8.91 12.48
C ILE A 103 2.66 8.60 12.44
N ILE A 104 3.02 7.38 12.04
CA ILE A 104 4.38 6.93 11.86
C ILE A 104 4.78 7.23 10.41
N ALA A 105 5.70 8.18 10.24
CA ALA A 105 6.14 8.74 8.96
C ALA A 105 7.68 8.89 8.90
N ASN A 106 8.39 8.11 9.71
CA ASN A 106 9.83 7.93 9.70
C ASN A 106 10.24 6.86 8.66
N PRO A 107 11.54 6.57 8.44
CA PRO A 107 11.98 5.50 7.54
C PRO A 107 11.38 4.14 7.90
N THR A 108 11.12 3.32 6.88
CA THR A 108 10.41 2.03 7.00
C THR A 108 11.00 1.10 8.06
N SER A 109 12.33 1.02 8.13
CA SER A 109 13.04 0.17 9.12
C SER A 109 12.80 0.59 10.58
N LEU A 110 12.19 1.73 10.82
CA LEU A 110 11.87 2.24 12.17
C LEU A 110 10.39 2.08 12.54
N HIS A 111 9.56 1.53 11.64
CA HIS A 111 8.12 1.43 11.88
C HIS A 111 7.79 0.51 13.06
N LEU A 112 8.40 -0.68 13.12
CA LEU A 112 8.20 -1.64 14.20
C LEU A 112 8.57 -1.04 15.55
N ASP A 113 9.76 -0.42 15.67
CA ASP A 113 10.20 0.21 16.90
C ASP A 113 9.28 1.37 17.32
N SER A 114 8.80 2.14 16.34
CA SER A 114 7.85 3.22 16.61
C SER A 114 6.51 2.68 17.12
N VAL A 115 6.00 1.58 16.57
CA VAL A 115 4.79 0.92 17.07
C VAL A 115 4.99 0.39 18.48
N LYS A 116 6.10 -0.31 18.78
CA LYS A 116 6.45 -0.78 20.13
C LYS A 116 6.41 0.34 21.16
N GLN A 117 6.91 1.50 20.80
CA GLN A 117 7.02 2.64 21.69
C GLN A 117 5.71 3.37 21.97
N ILE A 118 4.77 3.39 20.99
CA ILE A 118 3.59 4.27 21.08
C ILE A 118 2.26 3.52 21.25
N ALA A 119 2.17 2.22 20.94
CA ALA A 119 0.90 1.49 20.92
C ALA A 119 0.14 1.53 22.26
N GLY A 120 0.84 1.54 23.39
CA GLY A 120 0.23 1.63 24.72
C GLY A 120 -0.30 3.02 25.10
N HIS A 121 -0.10 4.05 24.26
CA HIS A 121 -0.36 5.45 24.62
C HIS A 121 -1.39 6.14 23.70
N VAL A 122 -1.86 5.48 22.65
CA VAL A 122 -2.78 6.06 21.65
C VAL A 122 -3.92 5.10 21.32
N LYS A 123 -5.01 5.63 20.77
CA LYS A 123 -6.18 4.84 20.35
C LYS A 123 -6.08 4.39 18.89
N GLY A 124 -5.29 5.08 18.09
CA GLY A 124 -5.07 4.75 16.68
C GLY A 124 -3.66 5.06 16.21
N ILE A 125 -3.16 4.25 15.30
CA ILE A 125 -1.86 4.44 14.65
C ILE A 125 -2.04 4.35 13.14
N PHE A 126 -1.71 5.44 12.46
CA PHE A 126 -1.51 5.44 11.02
C PHE A 126 -0.03 5.15 10.75
N ILE A 127 0.25 4.18 9.90
CA ILE A 127 1.61 3.80 9.53
C ILE A 127 1.80 4.06 8.04
N GLU A 128 2.84 4.81 7.66
CA GLU A 128 3.16 4.99 6.25
C GLU A 128 3.54 3.66 5.58
N LYS A 129 3.30 3.61 4.30
CA LYS A 129 3.68 2.43 3.51
C LYS A 129 5.20 2.42 3.21
N PRO A 130 5.79 1.20 3.11
CA PRO A 130 5.22 -0.10 3.46
C PRO A 130 5.02 -0.23 4.95
N LEU A 131 4.22 -1.21 5.39
CA LEU A 131 3.95 -1.46 6.82
C LEU A 131 5.25 -1.69 7.62
N SER A 132 6.17 -2.49 7.07
CA SER A 132 7.53 -2.68 7.57
C SER A 132 8.45 -3.18 6.45
N ILE A 133 9.67 -3.61 6.78
CA ILE A 133 10.67 -4.09 5.83
C ILE A 133 10.50 -5.58 5.46
N SER A 134 9.74 -6.35 6.24
CA SER A 134 9.48 -7.78 6.03
C SER A 134 8.12 -8.19 6.58
N SER A 135 7.61 -9.35 6.15
CA SER A 135 6.35 -9.90 6.67
C SER A 135 6.46 -10.33 8.13
N ASP A 136 7.62 -10.80 8.59
CA ASP A 136 7.85 -11.18 9.99
C ASP A 136 7.70 -9.97 10.92
N GLU A 137 8.28 -8.82 10.57
CA GLU A 137 8.09 -7.59 11.35
C GLU A 137 6.63 -7.10 11.30
N CYS A 138 5.93 -7.32 10.19
CA CYS A 138 4.52 -6.99 10.09
C CYS A 138 3.66 -7.84 11.04
N ASP A 139 3.97 -9.12 11.18
CA ASP A 139 3.30 -10.01 12.14
C ASP A 139 3.49 -9.52 13.57
N GLU A 140 4.70 -9.11 13.95
CA GLU A 140 4.99 -8.53 15.26
C GLU A 140 4.23 -7.22 15.48
N ILE A 141 4.19 -6.34 14.47
CA ILE A 141 3.39 -5.10 14.52
C ILE A 141 1.91 -5.41 14.80
N VAL A 142 1.33 -6.36 14.07
CA VAL A 142 -0.09 -6.74 14.22
C VAL A 142 -0.35 -7.33 15.61
N GLU A 143 0.56 -8.14 16.14
CA GLU A 143 0.44 -8.69 17.49
C GLU A 143 0.40 -7.57 18.54
N ILE A 144 1.32 -6.62 18.49
CA ILE A 144 1.38 -5.47 19.41
C ILE A 144 0.10 -4.64 19.32
N LEU A 145 -0.36 -4.32 18.11
CA LEU A 145 -1.58 -3.53 17.90
C LEU A 145 -2.82 -4.22 18.46
N ASN A 146 -2.91 -5.55 18.30
CA ASN A 146 -3.99 -6.36 18.86
C ASN A 146 -3.94 -6.40 20.41
N GLN A 147 -2.76 -6.57 21.01
CA GLN A 147 -2.58 -6.57 22.46
C GLN A 147 -3.07 -5.26 23.09
N HIS A 148 -2.78 -4.13 22.46
CA HIS A 148 -3.17 -2.81 22.93
C HIS A 148 -4.55 -2.35 22.41
N LYS A 149 -5.23 -3.15 21.55
CA LYS A 149 -6.53 -2.83 20.93
C LYS A 149 -6.51 -1.49 20.19
N VAL A 150 -5.42 -1.21 19.49
CA VAL A 150 -5.20 0.02 18.72
C VAL A 150 -5.83 -0.12 17.34
N VAL A 151 -6.55 0.90 16.88
CA VAL A 151 -7.00 0.99 15.49
C VAL A 151 -5.81 1.31 14.61
N SER A 152 -5.42 0.38 13.73
CA SER A 152 -4.31 0.57 12.80
C SER A 152 -4.79 0.95 11.40
N PHE A 153 -4.00 1.73 10.68
CA PHE A 153 -4.25 2.08 9.28
C PHE A 153 -2.92 2.18 8.53
N VAL A 154 -2.83 1.57 7.35
CA VAL A 154 -1.62 1.66 6.51
C VAL A 154 -1.86 2.61 5.34
N GLY A 155 -0.90 3.48 5.08
CA GLY A 155 -0.99 4.61 4.16
C GLY A 155 -0.98 4.25 2.67
N HIS A 156 -1.88 3.38 2.22
CA HIS A 156 -2.05 3.06 0.80
C HIS A 156 -2.91 4.11 0.09
N ASN A 157 -2.40 5.35 -0.03
CA ASN A 157 -3.13 6.48 -0.62
C ASN A 157 -3.66 6.21 -2.03
N LEU A 158 -2.99 5.35 -2.81
CA LEU A 158 -3.42 5.00 -4.15
C LEU A 158 -4.83 4.38 -4.19
N MET A 159 -5.24 3.68 -3.13
CA MET A 159 -6.59 3.11 -3.00
C MET A 159 -7.69 4.18 -2.91
N PHE A 160 -7.30 5.42 -2.61
CA PHE A 160 -8.20 6.58 -2.55
C PHE A 160 -8.19 7.41 -3.85
N HIS A 161 -7.32 7.07 -4.80
CA HIS A 161 -7.25 7.75 -6.09
C HIS A 161 -8.49 7.43 -6.94
N PRO A 162 -9.08 8.43 -7.65
CA PRO A 162 -10.27 8.20 -8.49
C PRO A 162 -10.09 7.12 -9.55
N ILE A 163 -8.92 6.99 -10.16
CA ILE A 163 -8.63 5.89 -11.10
C ILE A 163 -8.93 4.54 -10.47
N VAL A 164 -8.36 4.24 -9.29
CA VAL A 164 -8.53 2.95 -8.61
C VAL A 164 -9.98 2.74 -8.20
N LYS A 165 -10.63 3.75 -7.62
CA LYS A 165 -12.05 3.70 -7.28
C LYS A 165 -12.94 3.40 -8.50
N ASN A 166 -12.63 4.00 -9.66
CA ASN A 166 -13.40 3.78 -10.88
C ASN A 166 -13.07 2.44 -11.57
N ILE A 167 -11.86 1.88 -11.43
CA ILE A 167 -11.59 0.49 -11.87
C ILE A 167 -12.45 -0.48 -11.08
N MET A 168 -12.49 -0.37 -9.75
CA MET A 168 -13.33 -1.23 -8.90
C MET A 168 -14.82 -1.08 -9.25
N LYS A 169 -15.29 0.14 -9.43
CA LYS A 169 -16.66 0.42 -9.84
C LYS A 169 -16.97 -0.18 -11.22
N PHE A 170 -16.08 -0.05 -12.19
CA PHE A 170 -16.21 -0.62 -13.52
C PHE A 170 -16.31 -2.15 -13.49
N TYR A 171 -15.53 -2.79 -12.60
CA TYR A 171 -15.59 -4.23 -12.36
C TYR A 171 -16.92 -4.65 -11.73
N ASP A 172 -17.36 -3.97 -10.67
CA ASP A 172 -18.55 -4.35 -9.91
C ASP A 172 -19.86 -4.14 -10.68
N GLU A 173 -19.96 -3.03 -11.43
CA GLU A 173 -21.24 -2.59 -12.03
C GLU A 173 -21.47 -3.15 -13.44
N ASN A 174 -20.46 -3.72 -14.09
CA ASN A 174 -20.56 -3.97 -15.53
C ASN A 174 -20.76 -5.42 -15.95
N ASP A 175 -20.86 -6.39 -15.06
CA ASP A 175 -20.93 -7.83 -15.41
C ASP A 175 -19.86 -8.24 -16.44
N ILE A 176 -18.65 -7.70 -16.25
CA ILE A 176 -17.53 -7.84 -17.20
C ILE A 176 -16.79 -9.18 -17.04
N GLY A 177 -17.24 -10.01 -16.08
CA GLY A 177 -16.63 -11.30 -15.76
C GLY A 177 -15.44 -11.18 -14.81
N GLU A 178 -14.75 -12.29 -14.59
CA GLU A 178 -13.61 -12.35 -13.65
C GLU A 178 -12.37 -11.66 -14.24
N ILE A 179 -11.46 -11.22 -13.36
CA ILE A 179 -10.15 -10.69 -13.77
C ILE A 179 -9.28 -11.85 -14.24
N ILE A 180 -8.72 -11.73 -15.42
CA ILE A 180 -7.81 -12.71 -16.04
C ILE A 180 -6.35 -12.30 -15.82
N ASN A 181 -6.03 -11.02 -16.07
CA ASN A 181 -4.67 -10.51 -16.02
C ASN A 181 -4.64 -9.06 -15.55
N ILE A 182 -3.58 -8.71 -14.82
CA ILE A 182 -3.26 -7.34 -14.43
C ILE A 182 -1.83 -7.04 -14.84
N GLN A 183 -1.62 -5.92 -15.50
CA GLN A 183 -0.29 -5.37 -15.77
C GLN A 183 -0.18 -4.03 -15.06
N CYS A 184 0.83 -3.87 -14.20
CA CYS A 184 1.14 -2.63 -13.51
C CYS A 184 2.57 -2.24 -13.77
N GLN A 185 2.81 -0.97 -14.01
CA GLN A 185 4.17 -0.45 -14.07
C GLN A 185 4.28 0.92 -13.43
N VAL A 186 5.38 1.15 -12.75
CA VAL A 186 5.81 2.47 -12.30
C VAL A 186 7.31 2.60 -12.37
N GLY A 187 7.78 3.65 -12.99
CA GLY A 187 9.19 3.99 -13.05
C GLY A 187 9.39 5.49 -12.95
N GLN A 188 10.47 5.87 -12.29
CA GLN A 188 10.88 7.27 -12.18
C GLN A 188 12.37 7.36 -11.91
N TRP A 189 13.06 8.26 -12.62
CA TRP A 189 14.48 8.53 -12.39
C TRP A 189 14.73 9.04 -10.97
N LEU A 190 15.39 8.23 -10.16
CA LEU A 190 15.54 8.47 -8.72
C LEU A 190 16.16 9.82 -8.36
N PRO A 191 17.23 10.31 -9.06
CA PRO A 191 17.81 11.61 -8.76
C PRO A 191 16.84 12.80 -8.91
N ASP A 192 15.76 12.64 -9.68
CA ASP A 192 14.77 13.70 -9.91
C ASP A 192 13.61 13.68 -8.91
N TRP A 193 13.52 12.69 -8.00
CA TRP A 193 12.42 12.61 -7.05
C TRP A 193 12.36 13.79 -6.10
N HIS A 194 13.53 14.16 -5.55
CA HIS A 194 13.70 15.24 -4.60
C HIS A 194 14.97 16.03 -4.95
N PRO A 195 14.93 16.94 -5.95
CA PRO A 195 16.11 17.64 -6.43
C PRO A 195 16.85 18.49 -5.38
N TYR A 196 16.20 18.71 -4.23
CA TYR A 196 16.73 19.49 -3.11
C TYR A 196 17.57 18.67 -2.12
N GLU A 197 17.64 17.34 -2.28
CA GLU A 197 18.43 16.44 -1.42
C GLU A 197 19.31 15.49 -2.27
N ASP A 198 20.39 15.02 -1.66
CA ASP A 198 21.18 13.93 -2.27
C ASP A 198 20.41 12.61 -2.11
N TYR A 199 19.88 12.09 -3.23
CA TYR A 199 19.07 10.87 -3.25
C TYR A 199 19.76 9.67 -2.59
N LYS A 200 21.12 9.59 -2.64
CA LYS A 200 21.89 8.49 -2.04
C LYS A 200 21.76 8.44 -0.50
N ASN A 201 21.44 9.56 0.12
CA ASN A 201 21.24 9.67 1.57
C ASN A 201 19.78 9.48 1.99
N ALA A 202 18.87 9.45 1.04
CA ALA A 202 17.44 9.28 1.31
C ALA A 202 17.08 7.83 1.64
N TYR A 203 16.02 7.62 2.43
CA TYR A 203 15.64 6.30 2.91
C TYR A 203 15.38 5.30 1.77
N TYR A 204 14.77 5.76 0.68
CA TYR A 204 14.41 4.94 -0.47
C TYR A 204 15.63 4.39 -1.25
N ALA A 205 16.81 4.98 -1.07
CA ALA A 205 18.06 4.57 -1.70
C ALA A 205 18.98 3.76 -0.77
N ARG A 206 18.52 3.47 0.47
CA ARG A 206 19.34 2.84 1.51
C ARG A 206 18.68 1.59 2.06
N ARG A 207 19.36 0.46 1.99
CA ARG A 207 18.90 -0.83 2.51
C ARG A 207 18.62 -0.80 4.02
N ASP A 208 19.51 -0.16 4.78
CA ASP A 208 19.38 -0.05 6.25
C ASP A 208 18.17 0.79 6.71
N LEU A 209 17.57 1.55 5.79
CA LEU A 209 16.36 2.35 6.05
C LEU A 209 15.09 1.75 5.41
N GLY A 210 15.19 0.57 4.78
CA GLY A 210 14.07 -0.09 4.11
C GLY A 210 13.81 0.48 2.72
N GLY A 211 14.88 0.86 1.99
CA GLY A 211 14.81 1.32 0.60
C GLY A 211 14.71 0.19 -0.40
N GLY A 212 14.72 0.55 -1.69
CA GLY A 212 14.53 -0.33 -2.83
C GLY A 212 13.18 -0.17 -3.50
N VAL A 213 13.09 -0.51 -4.80
CA VAL A 213 11.85 -0.28 -5.58
C VAL A 213 10.71 -1.15 -5.08
N ALA A 214 10.95 -2.42 -4.70
CA ALA A 214 9.91 -3.33 -4.27
C ALA A 214 9.19 -2.83 -3.00
N LEU A 215 9.91 -2.26 -2.04
CA LEU A 215 9.34 -1.67 -0.83
C LEU A 215 8.79 -0.26 -1.09
N THR A 216 9.55 0.59 -1.78
CA THR A 216 9.19 1.99 -1.96
C THR A 216 7.98 2.15 -2.89
N LEU A 217 7.90 1.34 -3.95
CA LEU A 217 6.84 1.36 -4.95
C LEU A 217 5.80 0.23 -4.73
N ILE A 218 5.62 -0.23 -3.49
CA ILE A 218 4.75 -1.35 -3.10
C ILE A 218 3.26 -1.16 -3.49
N HIS A 219 2.87 0.04 -3.87
CA HIS A 219 1.47 0.32 -4.24
C HIS A 219 0.97 -0.53 -5.41
N GLU A 220 1.80 -0.87 -6.38
CA GLU A 220 1.43 -1.72 -7.52
C GLU A 220 1.14 -3.15 -7.07
N ILE A 221 1.96 -3.67 -6.14
CA ILE A 221 1.74 -4.98 -5.52
C ILE A 221 0.42 -4.96 -4.74
N HIS A 222 0.21 -3.93 -3.91
CA HIS A 222 -1.02 -3.80 -3.13
C HIS A 222 -2.26 -3.66 -4.03
N LEU A 223 -2.20 -2.86 -5.10
CA LEU A 223 -3.28 -2.71 -6.07
C LEU A 223 -3.62 -4.04 -6.75
N ALA A 224 -2.63 -4.81 -7.17
CA ALA A 224 -2.83 -6.11 -7.78
C ALA A 224 -3.54 -7.09 -6.82
N LEU A 225 -3.17 -7.09 -5.54
CA LEU A 225 -3.80 -7.92 -4.51
C LEU A 225 -5.24 -7.47 -4.21
N GLU A 226 -5.49 -6.17 -4.14
CA GLU A 226 -6.85 -5.64 -3.95
C GLU A 226 -7.79 -5.99 -5.10
N LEU A 227 -7.30 -6.00 -6.35
CA LEU A 227 -8.10 -6.34 -7.52
C LEU A 227 -8.27 -7.85 -7.71
N ALA A 228 -7.18 -8.63 -7.67
CA ALA A 228 -7.19 -10.06 -8.01
C ALA A 228 -7.22 -10.99 -6.78
N GLY A 229 -7.14 -10.44 -5.57
CA GLY A 229 -7.23 -11.20 -4.32
C GLY A 229 -5.93 -11.92 -3.95
N LYS A 230 -6.05 -12.93 -3.07
CA LYS A 230 -4.92 -13.60 -2.42
C LYS A 230 -3.87 -14.13 -3.40
N PRO A 231 -2.57 -13.91 -3.13
CA PRO A 231 -1.49 -14.46 -3.91
C PRO A 231 -1.32 -15.97 -3.60
N LEU A 232 -0.98 -16.75 -4.62
CA LEU A 232 -0.68 -18.18 -4.51
C LEU A 232 0.81 -18.47 -4.70
N SER A 233 1.45 -17.77 -5.64
CA SER A 233 2.88 -17.90 -5.89
C SER A 233 3.45 -16.66 -6.56
N VAL A 234 4.75 -16.45 -6.39
CA VAL A 234 5.52 -15.33 -6.95
C VAL A 234 6.71 -15.87 -7.72
N VAL A 235 7.00 -15.26 -8.85
CA VAL A 235 8.27 -15.36 -9.59
C VAL A 235 8.77 -13.94 -9.81
N GLY A 236 10.04 -13.71 -9.60
CA GLY A 236 10.60 -12.36 -9.74
C GLY A 236 12.06 -12.33 -10.13
N GLU A 237 12.46 -11.21 -10.72
CA GLU A 237 13.82 -10.91 -11.17
C GLU A 237 14.21 -9.49 -10.77
N ILE A 238 15.45 -9.32 -10.32
CA ILE A 238 16.04 -8.02 -10.03
C ILE A 238 17.09 -7.75 -11.08
N SER A 239 16.92 -6.67 -11.85
CA SER A 239 17.91 -6.21 -12.82
C SER A 239 18.88 -5.23 -12.16
N GLU A 240 20.17 -5.47 -12.36
CA GLU A 240 21.24 -4.60 -11.87
C GLU A 240 21.48 -3.42 -12.82
N TYR A 241 21.75 -2.25 -12.26
CA TYR A 241 22.09 -1.06 -13.02
C TYR A 241 23.14 -0.23 -12.27
N GLU A 242 24.39 -0.40 -12.65
CA GLU A 242 25.55 0.13 -11.92
C GLU A 242 25.61 1.66 -11.80
N LYS A 243 24.98 2.42 -12.73
CA LYS A 243 25.07 3.89 -12.75
C LYS A 243 24.54 4.58 -11.48
N LEU A 244 23.57 4.00 -10.78
CA LEU A 244 23.04 4.57 -9.54
C LEU A 244 23.94 4.25 -8.34
N ASN A 245 24.69 3.14 -8.40
CA ASN A 245 25.59 2.67 -7.34
C ASN A 245 24.91 2.68 -5.97
N LEU A 246 23.79 1.93 -5.85
CA LEU A 246 22.98 1.75 -4.66
C LEU A 246 23.07 0.30 -4.17
N ASP A 247 22.82 0.08 -2.89
CA ASP A 247 22.80 -1.26 -2.25
C ASP A 247 21.39 -1.88 -2.16
N VAL A 248 20.45 -1.34 -2.94
CA VAL A 248 19.05 -1.74 -2.98
C VAL A 248 18.65 -2.18 -4.40
N ASP A 249 17.54 -2.92 -4.51
CA ASP A 249 16.91 -3.19 -5.79
C ASP A 249 16.46 -1.89 -6.46
N ILE A 250 16.80 -1.72 -7.74
CA ILE A 250 16.53 -0.51 -8.52
C ILE A 250 15.66 -0.75 -9.75
N CYS A 251 15.51 -2.02 -10.13
CA CYS A 251 14.63 -2.46 -11.19
C CYS A 251 14.15 -3.88 -10.85
N SER A 252 12.86 -4.05 -10.68
CA SER A 252 12.23 -5.28 -10.20
C SER A 252 11.04 -5.65 -11.07
N ASP A 253 11.07 -6.87 -11.61
CA ASP A 253 10.01 -7.47 -12.37
C ASP A 253 9.44 -8.67 -11.62
N LEU A 254 8.13 -8.71 -11.38
CA LEU A 254 7.51 -9.82 -10.69
C LEU A 254 6.19 -10.26 -11.31
N MET A 255 5.93 -11.56 -11.21
CA MET A 255 4.68 -12.19 -11.62
C MET A 255 4.03 -12.85 -10.41
N ILE A 256 2.78 -12.49 -10.13
CA ILE A 256 1.98 -13.05 -9.05
C ILE A 256 0.87 -13.91 -9.66
N LYS A 257 0.79 -15.19 -9.27
CA LYS A 257 -0.39 -16.02 -9.53
C LYS A 257 -1.33 -15.90 -8.35
N HIS A 258 -2.58 -15.56 -8.62
CA HIS A 258 -3.61 -15.43 -7.59
C HIS A 258 -4.42 -16.72 -7.42
N GLN A 259 -5.00 -16.92 -6.22
CA GLN A 259 -5.82 -18.11 -5.92
C GLN A 259 -7.05 -18.23 -6.83
N ALA A 260 -7.65 -17.08 -7.24
CA ALA A 260 -8.78 -17.04 -8.18
C ALA A 260 -8.40 -17.38 -9.63
N GLY A 261 -7.11 -17.58 -9.94
CA GLY A 261 -6.63 -17.94 -11.26
C GLY A 261 -6.03 -16.79 -12.06
N ALA A 262 -6.27 -15.55 -11.69
CA ALA A 262 -5.65 -14.36 -12.30
C ALA A 262 -4.13 -14.38 -12.19
N VAL A 263 -3.46 -13.67 -13.10
CA VAL A 263 -2.01 -13.42 -13.06
C VAL A 263 -1.75 -11.93 -13.11
N SER A 264 -0.94 -11.41 -12.18
CA SER A 264 -0.44 -10.04 -12.21
C SER A 264 1.02 -10.00 -12.66
N GLN A 265 1.37 -9.02 -13.49
CA GLN A 265 2.71 -8.70 -13.95
C GLN A 265 3.01 -7.28 -13.49
N ILE A 266 4.10 -7.09 -12.76
CA ILE A 266 4.43 -5.81 -12.13
C ILE A 266 5.87 -5.45 -12.45
N HIS A 267 6.09 -4.24 -12.97
CA HIS A 267 7.40 -3.65 -13.23
C HIS A 267 7.59 -2.41 -12.37
N LEU A 268 8.70 -2.35 -11.64
CA LEU A 268 9.05 -1.25 -10.72
C LEU A 268 10.48 -0.80 -11.00
N ASP A 269 10.71 0.51 -11.23
CA ASP A 269 12.08 0.98 -11.46
C ASP A 269 12.37 2.40 -10.97
N TYR A 270 13.66 2.67 -10.70
CA TYR A 270 14.24 3.97 -10.42
C TYR A 270 14.94 4.60 -11.64
N LEU A 271 14.67 4.12 -12.84
CA LEU A 271 15.48 4.39 -14.05
C LEU A 271 14.71 5.20 -15.11
N GLN A 272 13.39 5.15 -15.11
CA GLN A 272 12.56 5.64 -16.20
C GLN A 272 12.54 7.17 -16.29
N GLN A 273 12.72 7.69 -17.51
CA GLN A 273 12.63 9.12 -17.85
C GLN A 273 11.81 9.30 -19.14
N PRO A 274 10.75 10.12 -19.13
CA PRO A 274 10.11 10.75 -17.97
C PRO A 274 9.44 9.73 -17.06
N ALA A 275 9.10 10.14 -15.83
CA ALA A 275 8.35 9.31 -14.90
C ALA A 275 7.02 8.84 -15.53
N HIS A 276 6.68 7.57 -15.32
CA HIS A 276 5.43 7.01 -15.84
C HIS A 276 4.84 6.00 -14.86
N ARG A 277 3.51 6.00 -14.75
CA ARG A 277 2.75 5.04 -13.95
C ARG A 277 1.46 4.69 -14.67
N SER A 278 1.31 3.43 -15.04
CA SER A 278 0.16 2.96 -15.81
C SER A 278 -0.13 1.48 -15.59
N GLY A 279 -1.23 1.01 -16.16
CA GLY A 279 -1.53 -0.41 -16.16
C GLY A 279 -2.76 -0.77 -17.00
N LEU A 280 -2.97 -2.10 -17.08
CA LEU A 280 -4.06 -2.73 -17.81
C LEU A 280 -4.66 -3.84 -16.95
N VAL A 281 -5.97 -3.82 -16.79
CA VAL A 281 -6.75 -4.90 -16.18
C VAL A 281 -7.57 -5.57 -17.27
N THR A 282 -7.34 -6.86 -17.50
CA THR A 282 -8.09 -7.68 -18.47
C THR A 282 -9.12 -8.52 -17.74
N PHE A 283 -10.36 -8.46 -18.19
CA PHE A 283 -11.49 -9.23 -17.68
C PHE A 283 -11.94 -10.25 -18.75
N GLU A 284 -12.80 -11.18 -18.38
CA GLU A 284 -13.35 -12.17 -19.33
C GLU A 284 -14.06 -11.50 -20.53
N LYS A 285 -14.73 -10.36 -20.29
CA LYS A 285 -15.56 -9.69 -21.30
C LYS A 285 -15.13 -8.24 -21.57
N GLY A 286 -13.84 -7.91 -21.40
CA GLY A 286 -13.33 -6.57 -21.67
C GLY A 286 -12.04 -6.24 -20.96
N TRP A 287 -11.72 -4.96 -20.89
CA TRP A 287 -10.51 -4.46 -20.27
C TRP A 287 -10.69 -3.01 -19.77
N ALA A 288 -9.81 -2.61 -18.84
CA ALA A 288 -9.64 -1.23 -18.42
C ALA A 288 -8.16 -0.89 -18.36
N SER A 289 -7.75 0.23 -18.96
CA SER A 289 -6.38 0.74 -18.95
C SER A 289 -6.33 2.10 -18.25
N TYR A 290 -5.34 2.29 -17.42
CA TYR A 290 -5.14 3.53 -16.67
C TYR A 290 -3.75 4.14 -16.89
N ASP A 291 -3.71 5.46 -16.84
CA ASP A 291 -2.48 6.26 -16.91
C ASP A 291 -2.57 7.39 -15.88
N PHE A 292 -1.78 7.29 -14.81
CA PHE A 292 -1.74 8.31 -13.77
C PHE A 292 -1.08 9.60 -14.24
N SER A 293 -0.20 9.55 -15.25
CA SER A 293 0.45 10.75 -15.80
C SER A 293 -0.54 11.64 -16.54
N LYS A 294 -1.60 11.01 -17.09
CA LYS A 294 -2.69 11.70 -17.79
C LYS A 294 -3.94 11.88 -16.93
N ASN A 295 -3.96 11.28 -15.73
CA ASN A 295 -5.16 11.17 -14.91
C ASN A 295 -6.36 10.62 -15.71
N GLU A 296 -6.14 9.50 -16.42
CA GLU A 296 -7.12 8.92 -17.33
C GLU A 296 -7.32 7.42 -17.05
N LEU A 297 -8.57 6.99 -17.13
CA LEU A 297 -9.00 5.60 -17.16
C LEU A 297 -9.90 5.39 -18.37
N VAL A 298 -9.51 4.50 -19.27
CA VAL A 298 -10.30 4.09 -20.41
C VAL A 298 -10.66 2.61 -20.31
N GLY A 299 -11.75 2.18 -20.92
CA GLY A 299 -12.12 0.79 -20.92
C GLY A 299 -13.07 0.42 -22.04
N GLN A 300 -13.21 -0.89 -22.26
CA GLN A 300 -14.06 -1.45 -23.29
C GLN A 300 -14.65 -2.78 -22.80
N LYS A 301 -15.94 -2.97 -22.99
CA LYS A 301 -16.57 -4.29 -22.97
C LYS A 301 -16.52 -4.90 -24.37
N SER A 302 -16.63 -6.25 -24.45
CA SER A 302 -16.48 -7.01 -25.69
C SER A 302 -17.33 -6.48 -26.87
N ASP A 303 -18.56 -6.05 -26.58
CA ASP A 303 -19.53 -5.64 -27.61
C ASP A 303 -19.72 -4.10 -27.65
N GLU A 304 -18.87 -3.34 -26.96
CA GLU A 304 -18.96 -1.87 -26.88
C GLU A 304 -17.72 -1.21 -27.51
N LYS A 305 -17.83 0.08 -27.80
CA LYS A 305 -16.67 0.90 -28.17
C LYS A 305 -15.85 1.27 -26.94
N ILE A 306 -14.57 1.58 -27.16
CA ILE A 306 -13.72 2.19 -26.12
C ILE A 306 -14.38 3.45 -25.61
N LYS A 307 -14.38 3.61 -24.29
CA LYS A 307 -14.89 4.82 -23.61
C LYS A 307 -13.95 5.29 -22.52
N VAL A 308 -13.92 6.59 -22.30
CA VAL A 308 -13.31 7.18 -21.11
C VAL A 308 -14.24 6.89 -19.94
N ILE A 309 -13.73 6.13 -18.95
CA ILE A 309 -14.45 5.81 -17.74
C ILE A 309 -14.31 6.96 -16.73
N TRP A 310 -13.11 7.52 -16.65
CA TRP A 310 -12.79 8.69 -15.84
C TRP A 310 -11.60 9.43 -16.42
N SER A 311 -11.64 10.77 -16.35
CA SER A 311 -10.52 11.64 -16.69
C SER A 311 -10.66 12.98 -15.93
N ASP A 312 -9.56 13.49 -15.38
CA ASP A 312 -9.50 14.78 -14.72
C ASP A 312 -8.07 15.37 -14.77
N GLU A 313 -7.80 16.20 -15.74
CA GLU A 313 -6.49 16.85 -15.90
C GLU A 313 -6.09 17.75 -14.72
N LYS A 314 -7.06 18.20 -13.93
CA LYS A 314 -6.86 19.12 -12.78
C LYS A 314 -6.96 18.41 -11.44
N HIS A 315 -6.90 17.06 -11.46
CA HIS A 315 -7.01 16.30 -10.24
C HIS A 315 -5.98 16.73 -9.18
N ASP A 316 -6.47 17.03 -7.98
CA ASP A 316 -5.61 17.33 -6.84
C ASP A 316 -4.94 16.03 -6.35
N THR A 317 -3.65 15.90 -6.62
CA THR A 317 -2.84 14.74 -6.21
C THR A 317 -2.72 14.59 -4.69
N ASN A 318 -3.08 15.63 -3.91
CA ASN A 318 -3.10 15.58 -2.44
C ASN A 318 -4.43 15.05 -1.88
N GLN A 319 -5.52 15.10 -2.65
CA GLN A 319 -6.85 14.66 -2.18
C GLN A 319 -6.86 13.20 -1.67
N PRO A 320 -6.21 12.21 -2.32
CA PRO A 320 -6.11 10.85 -1.78
C PRO A 320 -5.47 10.75 -0.40
N TYR A 321 -4.50 11.62 -0.09
CA TYR A 321 -3.87 11.68 1.25
C TYR A 321 -4.81 12.27 2.30
N ILE A 322 -5.63 13.23 1.93
CA ILE A 322 -6.67 13.79 2.83
C ILE A 322 -7.75 12.76 3.09
N ASP A 323 -8.23 12.09 2.04
CA ASP A 323 -9.30 11.09 2.11
C ASP A 323 -8.90 9.92 3.03
N GLN A 324 -7.68 9.39 2.92
CA GLN A 324 -7.22 8.30 3.78
C GLN A 324 -7.12 8.72 5.26
N LEU A 325 -6.65 9.96 5.55
CA LEU A 325 -6.60 10.47 6.91
C LEU A 325 -8.00 10.65 7.51
N LYS A 326 -8.94 11.14 6.73
CA LYS A 326 -10.34 11.28 7.12
C LYS A 326 -10.96 9.92 7.45
N GLU A 327 -10.70 8.90 6.62
CA GLU A 327 -11.18 7.53 6.83
C GLU A 327 -10.56 6.93 8.11
N PHE A 328 -9.24 7.09 8.30
CA PHE A 328 -8.54 6.64 9.50
C PHE A 328 -9.12 7.27 10.77
N ILE A 329 -9.27 8.60 10.80
CA ILE A 329 -9.86 9.30 11.95
C ILE A 329 -11.26 8.76 12.24
N GLY A 330 -12.09 8.57 11.21
CA GLY A 330 -13.42 7.98 11.37
C GLY A 330 -13.39 6.60 12.00
N PHE A 331 -12.47 5.70 11.58
CA PHE A 331 -12.33 4.38 12.21
C PHE A 331 -11.89 4.45 13.68
N VAL A 332 -11.01 5.38 14.02
CA VAL A 332 -10.59 5.58 15.42
C VAL A 332 -11.77 6.08 16.28
N GLU A 333 -12.53 7.05 15.79
CA GLU A 333 -13.70 7.59 16.49
C GLU A 333 -14.81 6.54 16.66
N GLU A 334 -14.94 5.61 15.71
CA GLU A 334 -15.85 4.45 15.78
C GLU A 334 -15.27 3.29 16.63
N GLY A 335 -13.97 3.26 16.90
CA GLY A 335 -13.27 2.13 17.54
C GLY A 335 -13.21 0.89 16.64
N ARG A 336 -13.16 1.07 15.31
CA ARG A 336 -13.18 0.00 14.31
C ARG A 336 -11.77 -0.55 14.08
N VAL A 337 -11.42 -1.64 14.74
CA VAL A 337 -10.10 -2.27 14.64
C VAL A 337 -9.94 -3.17 13.40
N ARG A 338 -11.05 -3.71 12.85
CA ARG A 338 -11.03 -4.58 11.66
C ARG A 338 -11.57 -3.83 10.46
N HIS A 339 -10.75 -3.61 9.48
CA HIS A 339 -11.11 -3.00 8.19
C HIS A 339 -10.02 -3.28 7.14
N LYS A 340 -10.33 -3.07 5.87
CA LYS A 340 -9.46 -3.40 4.73
C LYS A 340 -8.14 -2.61 4.65
N TYR A 341 -7.99 -1.52 5.39
CA TYR A 341 -6.76 -0.73 5.45
C TYR A 341 -5.95 -0.97 6.74
N SER A 342 -6.32 -1.97 7.55
CA SER A 342 -5.60 -2.29 8.79
C SER A 342 -4.21 -2.87 8.51
N ALA A 343 -3.34 -2.85 9.52
CA ALA A 343 -2.02 -3.47 9.43
C ALA A 343 -2.13 -4.94 9.01
N LEU A 344 -3.08 -5.69 9.57
CA LEU A 344 -3.33 -7.08 9.19
C LEU A 344 -3.63 -7.24 7.69
N ALA A 345 -4.45 -6.37 7.12
CA ALA A 345 -4.80 -6.43 5.69
C ALA A 345 -3.60 -6.14 4.77
N SER A 346 -2.59 -5.43 5.28
CA SER A 346 -1.42 -5.00 4.50
C SER A 346 -0.26 -6.02 4.50
N ILE A 347 -0.29 -7.05 5.36
CA ILE A 347 0.78 -8.07 5.45
C ILE A 347 0.97 -8.82 4.12
N GLU A 348 -0.11 -9.14 3.40
CA GLU A 348 -0.03 -9.90 2.15
C GLU A 348 0.88 -9.23 1.11
N SER A 349 0.95 -7.89 1.09
CA SER A 349 1.85 -7.17 0.20
C SER A 349 3.32 -7.41 0.56
N LEU A 350 3.65 -7.49 1.85
CA LEU A 350 5.00 -7.78 2.32
C LEU A 350 5.38 -9.25 2.10
N LYS A 351 4.46 -10.20 2.27
CA LYS A 351 4.69 -11.61 1.91
C LYS A 351 5.02 -11.77 0.43
N VAL A 352 4.39 -10.99 -0.45
CA VAL A 352 4.73 -10.96 -1.88
C VAL A 352 6.13 -10.40 -2.09
N VAL A 353 6.51 -9.33 -1.39
CA VAL A 353 7.87 -8.75 -1.47
C VAL A 353 8.93 -9.73 -0.97
N ASP A 354 8.71 -10.41 0.16
CA ASP A 354 9.64 -11.43 0.69
C ASP A 354 9.79 -12.60 -0.31
N ALA A 355 8.66 -13.11 -0.83
CA ALA A 355 8.67 -14.17 -1.85
C ALA A 355 9.32 -13.73 -3.17
N PHE A 356 9.19 -12.45 -3.55
CA PHE A 356 9.87 -11.88 -4.70
C PHE A 356 11.39 -11.90 -4.52
N PHE A 357 11.90 -11.44 -3.37
CA PHE A 357 13.33 -11.47 -3.09
C PHE A 357 13.86 -12.92 -3.02
N GLU A 358 13.14 -13.84 -2.38
CA GLU A 358 13.50 -15.25 -2.36
C GLU A 358 13.52 -15.86 -3.77
N SER A 359 12.53 -15.52 -4.61
CA SER A 359 12.45 -15.98 -6.00
C SER A 359 13.63 -15.52 -6.82
N SER A 360 13.96 -14.23 -6.77
CA SER A 360 15.10 -13.66 -7.51
C SER A 360 16.44 -14.25 -7.06
N LEU A 361 16.62 -14.49 -5.75
CA LEU A 361 17.86 -15.08 -5.22
C LEU A 361 18.01 -16.57 -5.55
N SER A 362 16.90 -17.32 -5.60
CA SER A 362 16.93 -18.77 -5.79
C SER A 362 16.66 -19.23 -7.22
N ASP A 363 16.27 -18.33 -8.10
CA ASP A 363 15.79 -18.60 -9.48
C ASP A 363 14.63 -19.62 -9.48
N LYS A 364 13.72 -19.50 -8.50
CA LYS A 364 12.58 -20.41 -8.32
C LYS A 364 11.28 -19.67 -8.11
N LYS A 365 10.19 -20.36 -8.51
CA LYS A 365 8.85 -19.95 -8.10
C LYS A 365 8.65 -20.22 -6.61
N ILE A 366 8.27 -19.20 -5.86
CA ILE A 366 7.94 -19.30 -4.44
C ILE A 366 6.44 -19.41 -4.26
N HIS A 367 6.01 -20.43 -3.50
CA HIS A 367 4.61 -20.65 -3.15
C HIS A 367 4.31 -20.04 -1.80
N LEU A 368 3.25 -19.23 -1.75
CA LEU A 368 2.77 -18.63 -0.52
C LEU A 368 1.79 -19.57 0.18
N THR A 369 2.03 -19.84 1.46
CA THR A 369 1.14 -20.67 2.28
C THR A 369 -0.13 -19.90 2.64
N ASP A 370 -1.25 -20.62 2.69
CA ASP A 370 -2.53 -20.04 3.10
C ASP A 370 -2.49 -19.71 4.60
N ASP A 371 -2.61 -18.45 4.94
CA ASP A 371 -2.67 -17.98 6.32
C ASP A 371 -4.13 -17.81 6.73
N SER A 372 -4.60 -18.66 7.62
CA SER A 372 -5.99 -18.66 8.10
C SER A 372 -6.42 -17.38 8.83
N ARG A 373 -5.47 -16.51 9.22
CA ARG A 373 -5.74 -15.20 9.85
C ARG A 373 -6.45 -14.22 8.94
N PHE A 374 -6.38 -14.41 7.61
CA PHE A 374 -6.93 -13.50 6.59
C PHE A 374 -8.33 -13.86 6.09
N THR A 375 -9.09 -14.70 6.77
CA THR A 375 -10.51 -14.91 6.48
C THR A 375 -11.33 -13.81 7.15
N PHE A 376 -11.67 -12.76 6.36
CA PHE A 376 -12.62 -11.71 6.75
C PHE A 376 -14.06 -12.12 6.45
#